data_9cc8390c6dd8c43664c321d216a8c51b
#
_entry.id   9cc8390c6dd8c43664c321d216a8c51b
#
_cell.length_a   1.000
_cell.length_b   1.000
_cell.length_c   1.000
_cell.angle_alpha   90.00
_cell.angle_beta   90.00
_cell.angle_gamma   90.00
#
_symmetry.space_group_name_H-M   'P 1'
#
loop_
_entity.id
_entity.type
_entity.pdbx_description
1 polymer ?
#
loop_
_entity_poly.entity_id
_entity_poly.type
_entity_poly.pdbx_seq_one_letter_code
_entity_poly.pdbx_strand_id
1 'polypeptide(L)'
;MIRAIVTDPHAEDFFTIKEVEAPVAQAWEAIVQVQAVSLNRGEVKDALDSGKIARPGWDFSGTVIAQAANGAGPRSGARVVGLLPMGAWSEQVAAPVSMLAEIPDEVSFAEAATLPVVGLTALYALRKGGLLLGKRILITGSTGGVGLFAHQLAAQSGAFAVGTASTE
;
A
#
# COMPACT_ATOMS: atom_id res chain seq x y z
N MET A 1 -13.73 19.85 0.05
CA MET A 1 -14.26 18.46 0.04
C MET A 1 -13.49 17.65 -0.98
N ILE A 2 -13.32 16.36 -0.75
CA ILE A 2 -12.69 15.39 -1.65
C ILE A 2 -13.57 14.13 -1.72
N ARG A 3 -13.40 13.32 -2.75
CA ARG A 3 -14.07 12.01 -2.83
C ARG A 3 -13.21 10.94 -2.15
N ALA A 4 -13.88 10.02 -1.46
CA ALA A 4 -13.27 8.85 -0.86
C ALA A 4 -14.21 7.64 -0.95
N ILE A 5 -13.64 6.44 -0.96
CA ILE A 5 -14.41 5.22 -0.72
C ILE A 5 -14.67 5.12 0.79
N VAL A 6 -15.94 4.90 1.12
CA VAL A 6 -16.41 4.75 2.50
C VAL A 6 -17.20 3.46 2.60
N THR A 7 -17.01 2.70 3.66
CA THR A 7 -17.87 1.56 3.98
C THR A 7 -19.17 2.05 4.61
N ASP A 8 -20.29 1.50 4.20
CA ASP A 8 -21.58 1.80 4.78
C ASP A 8 -22.42 0.51 4.89
N PRO A 9 -22.50 -0.10 6.08
CA PRO A 9 -23.24 -1.37 6.27
C PRO A 9 -24.74 -1.25 6.02
N HIS A 10 -25.27 -0.04 5.91
CA HIS A 10 -26.70 0.22 5.66
C HIS A 10 -27.00 0.59 4.20
N ALA A 11 -25.97 0.76 3.36
CA ALA A 11 -26.13 1.03 1.95
C ALA A 11 -26.27 -0.28 1.15
N GLU A 12 -26.95 -0.22 0.00
CA GLU A 12 -27.04 -1.35 -0.94
C GLU A 12 -25.66 -1.83 -1.38
N ASP A 13 -24.79 -0.88 -1.72
CA ASP A 13 -23.36 -1.13 -2.00
C ASP A 13 -22.55 -0.83 -0.74
N PHE A 14 -22.00 -1.84 -0.12
CA PHE A 14 -21.19 -1.71 1.09
C PHE A 14 -20.02 -0.72 0.95
N PHE A 15 -19.39 -0.66 -0.22
CA PHE A 15 -18.39 0.33 -0.57
C PHE A 15 -19.01 1.41 -1.46
N THR A 16 -19.07 2.63 -0.95
CA THR A 16 -19.66 3.78 -1.66
C THR A 16 -18.66 4.91 -1.80
N ILE A 17 -18.74 5.68 -2.88
CA ILE A 17 -17.97 6.92 -3.04
C ILE A 17 -18.77 8.05 -2.41
N LYS A 18 -18.18 8.72 -1.43
CA LYS A 18 -18.78 9.87 -0.75
C LYS A 18 -17.85 11.09 -0.76
N GLU A 19 -18.42 12.27 -0.72
CA GLU A 19 -17.68 13.49 -0.40
C GLU A 19 -17.37 13.51 1.10
N VAL A 20 -16.11 13.75 1.41
CA VAL A 20 -15.59 13.85 2.78
C VAL A 20 -14.75 15.11 2.93
N GLU A 21 -14.48 15.51 4.16
CA GLU A 21 -13.55 16.61 4.41
C GLU A 21 -12.14 16.27 3.89
N ALA A 22 -11.50 17.28 3.28
CA ALA A 22 -10.10 17.16 2.88
C ALA A 22 -9.22 16.92 4.11
N PRO A 23 -8.14 16.13 3.98
CA PRO A 23 -7.25 15.86 5.10
C PRO A 23 -6.53 17.13 5.54
N VAL A 24 -6.36 17.28 6.87
CA VAL A 24 -5.53 18.32 7.47
C VAL A 24 -4.24 17.68 7.95
N ALA A 25 -3.11 18.10 7.38
CA ALA A 25 -1.81 17.52 7.71
C ALA A 25 -1.29 18.05 9.06
N GLN A 26 -0.70 17.15 9.83
CA GLN A 26 0.16 17.50 10.96
C GLN A 26 1.52 18.05 10.46
N ALA A 27 2.30 18.66 11.32
CA ALA A 27 3.59 19.26 10.93
C ALA A 27 4.58 18.27 10.27
N TRP A 28 4.45 16.98 10.55
CA TRP A 28 5.27 15.89 10.01
C TRP A 28 4.62 15.11 8.87
N GLU A 29 3.48 15.56 8.39
CA GLU A 29 2.72 14.93 7.30
C GLU A 29 2.75 15.79 6.05
N ALA A 30 2.86 15.14 4.91
CA ALA A 30 2.65 15.73 3.59
C ALA A 30 1.24 15.44 3.10
N ILE A 31 0.66 16.35 2.31
CA ILE A 31 -0.58 16.07 1.56
C ILE A 31 -0.20 15.50 0.20
N VAL A 32 -0.74 14.34 -0.10
CA VAL A 32 -0.54 13.65 -1.38
C VAL A 32 -1.85 13.62 -2.16
N GLN A 33 -1.81 14.07 -3.41
CA GLN A 33 -2.87 13.82 -4.40
C GLN A 33 -2.70 12.40 -4.91
N VAL A 34 -3.61 11.52 -4.54
CA VAL A 34 -3.56 10.09 -4.88
C VAL A 34 -3.87 9.90 -6.37
N GLN A 35 -3.07 9.07 -7.03
CA GLN A 35 -3.20 8.69 -8.43
C GLN A 35 -3.54 7.21 -8.60
N ALA A 36 -3.07 6.35 -7.70
CA ALA A 36 -3.40 4.94 -7.68
C ALA A 36 -3.41 4.39 -6.25
N VAL A 37 -4.20 3.36 -6.04
CA VAL A 37 -4.27 2.57 -4.81
C VAL A 37 -4.12 1.09 -5.14
N SER A 38 -3.76 0.29 -4.15
CA SER A 38 -3.77 -1.17 -4.25
C SER A 38 -4.85 -1.75 -3.35
N LEU A 39 -5.36 -2.92 -3.71
CA LEU A 39 -6.39 -3.62 -2.94
C LEU A 39 -5.76 -4.85 -2.27
N ASN A 40 -5.77 -4.86 -0.95
CA ASN A 40 -5.29 -5.99 -0.16
C ASN A 40 -6.47 -6.78 0.42
N ARG A 41 -6.42 -8.11 0.35
CA ARG A 41 -7.47 -8.96 0.92
C ARG A 41 -7.73 -8.67 2.40
N GLY A 42 -6.68 -8.31 3.16
CA GLY A 42 -6.78 -8.00 4.59
C GLY A 42 -7.68 -6.78 4.83
N GLU A 43 -7.38 -5.65 4.19
CA GLU A 43 -8.14 -4.42 4.39
C GLU A 43 -9.60 -4.52 3.92
N VAL A 44 -9.85 -5.27 2.83
CA VAL A 44 -11.22 -5.53 2.36
C VAL A 44 -11.96 -6.39 3.39
N LYS A 45 -11.32 -7.45 3.89
CA LYS A 45 -11.91 -8.32 4.92
C LYS A 45 -12.18 -7.53 6.21
N ASP A 46 -11.22 -6.75 6.69
CA ASP A 46 -11.37 -5.95 7.91
C ASP A 46 -12.49 -4.91 7.76
N ALA A 47 -12.62 -4.32 6.58
CA ALA A 47 -13.69 -3.40 6.27
C ALA A 47 -15.06 -4.08 6.35
N LEU A 48 -15.21 -5.24 5.72
CA LEU A 48 -16.46 -6.03 5.72
C LEU A 48 -16.82 -6.53 7.14
N ASP A 49 -15.84 -7.06 7.87
CA ASP A 49 -16.05 -7.63 9.20
C ASP A 49 -16.32 -6.55 10.28
N SER A 50 -15.88 -5.31 10.06
CA SER A 50 -16.03 -4.23 11.04
C SER A 50 -17.49 -3.83 11.26
N GLY A 51 -18.34 -3.97 10.25
CA GLY A 51 -19.75 -3.52 10.27
C GLY A 51 -19.92 -2.03 10.57
N LYS A 52 -18.90 -1.20 10.33
CA LYS A 52 -18.85 0.23 10.66
C LYS A 52 -18.68 1.08 9.41
N ILE A 53 -19.13 2.32 9.51
CA ILE A 53 -18.76 3.36 8.53
C ILE A 53 -17.29 3.71 8.78
N ALA A 54 -16.46 3.49 7.76
CA ALA A 54 -15.03 3.72 7.82
C ALA A 54 -14.48 4.15 6.45
N ARG A 55 -13.26 4.64 6.44
CA ARG A 55 -12.50 4.95 5.22
C ARG A 55 -11.37 3.93 5.09
N PRO A 56 -11.53 2.88 4.27
CA PRO A 56 -10.50 1.85 4.08
C PRO A 56 -9.34 2.36 3.21
N GLY A 57 -8.36 1.48 3.02
CA GLY A 57 -7.21 1.69 2.14
C GLY A 57 -5.90 1.83 2.91
N TRP A 58 -4.93 1.02 2.51
CA TRP A 58 -3.58 1.04 3.07
C TRP A 58 -2.58 1.63 2.09
N ASP A 59 -2.51 1.09 0.87
CA ASP A 59 -1.52 1.42 -0.14
C ASP A 59 -1.99 2.52 -1.07
N PHE A 60 -1.10 3.46 -1.35
CA PHE A 60 -1.36 4.50 -2.35
C PHE A 60 -0.07 4.93 -3.02
N SER A 61 -0.21 5.57 -4.17
CA SER A 61 0.82 6.36 -4.82
C SER A 61 0.23 7.63 -5.39
N GLY A 62 1.04 8.66 -5.53
CA GLY A 62 0.55 9.95 -5.99
C GLY A 62 1.62 11.02 -6.02
N THR A 63 1.18 12.27 -6.09
CA THR A 63 2.05 13.44 -6.12
C THR A 63 1.86 14.26 -4.85
N VAL A 64 2.96 14.64 -4.21
CA VAL A 64 2.93 15.57 -3.07
C VAL A 64 2.44 16.93 -3.53
N ILE A 65 1.32 17.40 -2.96
CA ILE A 65 0.76 18.73 -3.26
C ILE A 65 1.08 19.75 -2.16
N ALA A 66 1.36 19.28 -0.93
CA ALA A 66 1.89 20.12 0.14
C ALA A 66 2.94 19.34 0.94
N GLN A 67 4.14 19.88 1.02
CA GLN A 67 5.24 19.32 1.83
C GLN A 67 4.90 19.43 3.32
N ALA A 68 5.45 18.54 4.14
CA ALA A 68 5.34 18.63 5.59
C ALA A 68 5.86 19.96 6.13
N ALA A 69 5.13 20.59 7.04
CA ALA A 69 5.45 21.93 7.55
C ALA A 69 6.79 21.99 8.32
N ASN A 70 7.27 20.85 8.83
CA ASN A 70 8.59 20.75 9.46
C ASN A 70 9.75 20.68 8.45
N GLY A 71 9.47 20.75 7.15
CA GLY A 71 10.46 20.72 6.06
C GLY A 71 11.05 19.35 5.75
N ALA A 72 10.61 18.28 6.43
CA ALA A 72 11.10 16.92 6.18
C ALA A 72 10.40 16.26 5.00
N GLY A 73 11.01 15.17 4.50
CA GLY A 73 10.43 14.29 3.49
C GLY A 73 10.35 14.88 2.08
N PRO A 74 9.56 14.24 1.21
CA PRO A 74 9.43 14.60 -0.20
C PRO A 74 8.88 16.02 -0.37
N ARG A 75 9.40 16.75 -1.36
CA ARG A 75 8.97 18.12 -1.68
C ARG A 75 7.65 18.10 -2.47
N SER A 76 6.98 19.24 -2.49
CA SER A 76 5.83 19.43 -3.39
C SER A 76 6.24 19.19 -4.84
N GLY A 77 5.40 18.43 -5.57
CA GLY A 77 5.66 17.92 -6.91
C GLY A 77 6.35 16.56 -6.95
N ALA A 78 6.91 16.06 -5.86
CA ALA A 78 7.52 14.73 -5.83
C ALA A 78 6.47 13.62 -6.06
N ARG A 79 6.84 12.62 -6.86
CA ARG A 79 6.08 11.39 -7.05
C ARG A 79 6.40 10.44 -5.91
N VAL A 80 5.39 9.95 -5.22
CA VAL A 80 5.59 9.13 -4.01
C VAL A 80 4.69 7.92 -4.00
N VAL A 81 5.16 6.89 -3.30
CA VAL A 81 4.38 5.73 -2.85
C VAL A 81 4.33 5.75 -1.32
N GLY A 82 3.24 5.32 -0.74
CA GLY A 82 3.07 5.34 0.71
C GLY A 82 2.13 4.28 1.25
N LEU A 83 2.17 4.15 2.57
CA LEU A 83 1.36 3.23 3.35
C LEU A 83 0.68 3.99 4.49
N LEU A 84 -0.61 3.76 4.68
CA LEU A 84 -1.39 4.25 5.81
C LEU A 84 -2.11 3.09 6.51
N PRO A 85 -2.42 3.21 7.80
CA PRO A 85 -3.22 2.20 8.48
C PRO A 85 -4.67 2.17 8.00
N MET A 86 -5.17 3.27 7.40
CA MET A 86 -6.50 3.43 6.82
C MET A 86 -6.60 4.72 6.00
N GLY A 87 -7.64 4.82 5.16
CA GLY A 87 -8.01 6.08 4.49
C GLY A 87 -7.32 6.34 3.15
N ALA A 88 -6.48 5.42 2.66
CA ALA A 88 -5.77 5.62 1.40
C ALA A 88 -6.67 5.59 0.16
N TRP A 89 -7.88 5.01 0.23
CA TRP A 89 -8.82 5.02 -0.91
C TRP A 89 -9.59 6.35 -1.00
N SER A 90 -8.84 7.42 -1.20
CA SER A 90 -9.31 8.81 -1.25
C SER A 90 -8.54 9.59 -2.31
N GLU A 91 -9.10 10.69 -2.80
CA GLU A 91 -8.40 11.57 -3.74
C GLU A 91 -7.18 12.24 -3.12
N GLN A 92 -7.21 12.49 -1.80
CA GLN A 92 -6.08 13.09 -1.07
C GLN A 92 -5.90 12.40 0.27
N VAL A 93 -4.64 12.29 0.70
CA VAL A 93 -4.27 11.79 2.01
C VAL A 93 -3.26 12.71 2.69
N ALA A 94 -3.33 12.81 4.02
CA ALA A 94 -2.24 13.30 4.85
C ALA A 94 -1.41 12.08 5.29
N ALA A 95 -0.14 12.06 4.95
CA ALA A 95 0.72 10.92 5.22
C ALA A 95 2.00 11.34 5.95
N PRO A 96 2.36 10.66 7.06
CA PRO A 96 3.64 10.86 7.72
C PRO A 96 4.78 10.68 6.72
N VAL A 97 5.74 11.60 6.70
CA VAL A 97 6.86 11.54 5.75
C VAL A 97 7.70 10.27 5.89
N SER A 98 7.71 9.65 7.08
CA SER A 98 8.36 8.36 7.33
C SER A 98 7.66 7.17 6.66
N MET A 99 6.43 7.36 6.19
CA MET A 99 5.62 6.35 5.47
C MET A 99 5.60 6.59 3.96
N LEU A 100 6.43 7.52 3.47
CA LEU A 100 6.54 7.88 2.06
C LEU A 100 7.92 7.52 1.51
N ALA A 101 7.94 7.07 0.26
CA ALA A 101 9.16 6.94 -0.54
C ALA A 101 8.94 7.57 -1.91
N GLU A 102 9.96 8.28 -2.42
CA GLU A 102 9.93 8.79 -3.79
C GLU A 102 10.04 7.62 -4.78
N ILE A 103 9.30 7.70 -5.87
CA ILE A 103 9.30 6.70 -6.94
C ILE A 103 10.06 7.21 -8.17
N PRO A 104 10.88 6.38 -8.81
CA PRO A 104 11.57 6.74 -10.05
C PRO A 104 10.59 7.11 -11.17
N ASP A 105 11.05 7.93 -12.13
CA ASP A 105 10.21 8.40 -13.21
C ASP A 105 9.71 7.29 -14.13
N GLU A 106 10.47 6.20 -14.25
CA GLU A 106 10.14 5.04 -15.09
C GLU A 106 9.05 4.15 -14.48
N VAL A 107 8.77 4.29 -13.18
CA VAL A 107 7.77 3.49 -12.48
C VAL A 107 6.43 4.23 -12.49
N SER A 108 5.38 3.59 -12.99
CA SER A 108 4.04 4.15 -12.96
C SER A 108 3.47 4.21 -11.54
N PHE A 109 2.49 5.10 -11.31
CA PHE A 109 1.78 5.14 -10.02
C PHE A 109 1.08 3.81 -9.71
N ALA A 110 0.50 3.16 -10.72
CA ALA A 110 -0.17 1.87 -10.54
C ALA A 110 0.80 0.78 -10.06
N GLU A 111 1.99 0.67 -10.68
CA GLU A 111 3.02 -0.27 -10.24
C GLU A 111 3.51 0.05 -8.84
N ALA A 112 3.84 1.32 -8.56
CA ALA A 112 4.31 1.74 -7.25
C ALA A 112 3.30 1.43 -6.13
N ALA A 113 2.00 1.68 -6.36
CA ALA A 113 0.96 1.41 -5.36
C ALA A 113 0.87 -0.06 -4.95
N THR A 114 1.35 -1.00 -5.76
CA THR A 114 1.34 -2.44 -5.41
C THR A 114 2.43 -2.84 -4.41
N LEU A 115 3.41 -1.97 -4.15
CA LEU A 115 4.61 -2.36 -3.40
C LEU A 115 4.45 -2.34 -1.87
N PRO A 116 3.78 -1.34 -1.22
CA PRO A 116 3.98 -1.14 0.20
C PRO A 116 3.60 -2.36 1.04
N VAL A 117 2.35 -2.78 1.06
CA VAL A 117 1.93 -3.89 1.92
C VAL A 117 2.55 -5.21 1.49
N VAL A 118 2.34 -5.61 0.24
CA VAL A 118 2.74 -6.97 -0.19
C VAL A 118 4.24 -7.08 -0.39
N GLY A 119 4.90 -6.06 -0.94
CA GLY A 119 6.35 -6.04 -1.14
C GLY A 119 7.11 -5.99 0.17
N LEU A 120 6.74 -5.12 1.11
CA LEU A 120 7.39 -5.05 2.42
C LEU A 120 7.11 -6.32 3.25
N THR A 121 5.90 -6.87 3.18
CA THR A 121 5.57 -8.14 3.86
C THR A 121 6.46 -9.27 3.35
N ALA A 122 6.61 -9.41 2.04
CA ALA A 122 7.48 -10.41 1.44
C ALA A 122 8.95 -10.20 1.85
N LEU A 123 9.44 -8.96 1.76
CA LEU A 123 10.81 -8.60 2.12
C LEU A 123 11.12 -8.92 3.58
N TYR A 124 10.25 -8.48 4.50
CA TYR A 124 10.47 -8.73 5.93
C TYR A 124 10.35 -10.20 6.30
N ALA A 125 9.44 -10.95 5.66
CA ALA A 125 9.34 -12.39 5.86
C ALA A 125 10.61 -13.11 5.43
N LEU A 126 11.15 -12.81 4.25
CA LEU A 126 12.37 -13.40 3.73
C LEU A 126 13.60 -13.03 4.57
N ARG A 127 13.70 -11.77 5.03
CA ARG A 127 14.80 -11.33 5.93
C ARG A 127 14.89 -12.14 7.22
N LYS A 128 13.77 -12.65 7.75
CA LYS A 128 13.77 -13.55 8.92
C LYS A 128 14.46 -14.87 8.65
N GLY A 129 14.56 -15.30 7.40
CA GLY A 129 15.33 -16.46 6.97
C GLY A 129 16.86 -16.28 6.98
N GLY A 130 17.34 -15.06 7.21
CA GLY A 130 18.77 -14.69 7.15
C GLY A 130 19.32 -14.68 5.73
N LEU A 131 20.57 -15.14 5.55
CA LEU A 131 21.19 -15.23 4.23
C LEU A 131 20.45 -16.28 3.37
N LEU A 132 19.93 -15.86 2.24
CA LEU A 132 19.12 -16.70 1.34
C LEU A 132 19.92 -17.35 0.21
N LEU A 133 21.12 -16.85 -0.07
CA LEU A 133 21.99 -17.38 -1.14
C LEU A 133 22.17 -18.89 -1.02
N GLY A 134 21.84 -19.62 -2.09
CA GLY A 134 21.92 -21.08 -2.17
C GLY A 134 20.90 -21.86 -1.34
N LYS A 135 20.00 -21.19 -0.61
CA LYS A 135 18.94 -21.88 0.17
C LYS A 135 17.79 -22.35 -0.72
N ARG A 136 17.13 -23.41 -0.25
CA ARG A 136 15.84 -23.87 -0.77
C ARG A 136 14.75 -23.40 0.19
N ILE A 137 13.76 -22.71 -0.32
CA ILE A 137 12.66 -22.17 0.48
C ILE A 137 11.30 -22.61 -0.09
N LEU A 138 10.34 -22.84 0.79
CA LEU A 138 8.95 -23.11 0.43
C LEU A 138 8.13 -21.83 0.70
N ILE A 139 7.40 -21.38 -0.31
CA ILE A 139 6.48 -20.23 -0.23
C ILE A 139 5.06 -20.75 -0.35
N THR A 140 4.30 -20.71 0.75
CA THR A 140 2.87 -21.03 0.75
C THR A 140 2.05 -19.82 0.31
N GLY A 141 0.91 -20.08 -0.37
CA GLY A 141 0.11 -18.98 -0.95
C GLY A 141 0.85 -18.22 -2.05
N SER A 142 1.67 -18.92 -2.82
CA SER A 142 2.61 -18.31 -3.75
C SER A 142 1.97 -17.58 -4.94
N THR A 143 0.72 -17.86 -5.23
CA THR A 143 -0.07 -17.17 -6.28
C THR A 143 -0.72 -15.86 -5.81
N GLY A 144 -0.68 -15.56 -4.51
CA GLY A 144 -1.17 -14.31 -3.95
C GLY A 144 -0.16 -13.17 -4.06
N GLY A 145 -0.57 -11.93 -3.79
CA GLY A 145 0.28 -10.74 -3.91
C GLY A 145 1.61 -10.87 -3.18
N VAL A 146 1.59 -11.23 -1.88
CA VAL A 146 2.82 -11.43 -1.10
C VAL A 146 3.69 -12.56 -1.68
N GLY A 147 3.06 -13.65 -2.12
CA GLY A 147 3.76 -14.80 -2.70
C GLY A 147 4.51 -14.44 -3.98
N LEU A 148 3.89 -13.68 -4.87
CA LEU A 148 4.51 -13.22 -6.13
C LEU A 148 5.76 -12.37 -5.87
N PHE A 149 5.69 -11.42 -4.93
CA PHE A 149 6.86 -10.63 -4.53
C PHE A 149 7.92 -11.48 -3.83
N ALA A 150 7.50 -12.42 -2.97
CA ALA A 150 8.43 -13.31 -2.29
C ALA A 150 9.23 -14.19 -3.26
N HIS A 151 8.62 -14.69 -4.34
CA HIS A 151 9.33 -15.43 -5.38
C HIS A 151 10.37 -14.56 -6.09
N GLN A 152 10.02 -13.34 -6.48
CA GLN A 152 10.93 -12.43 -7.16
C GLN A 152 12.13 -12.06 -6.26
N LEU A 153 11.85 -11.67 -5.01
CA LEU A 153 12.88 -11.31 -4.04
C LEU A 153 13.79 -12.49 -3.67
N ALA A 154 13.21 -13.69 -3.55
CA ALA A 154 13.98 -14.91 -3.30
C ALA A 154 14.94 -15.24 -4.45
N ALA A 155 14.44 -15.17 -5.69
CA ALA A 155 15.27 -15.39 -6.88
C ALA A 155 16.40 -14.36 -6.97
N GLN A 156 16.13 -13.07 -6.77
CA GLN A 156 17.14 -12.01 -6.73
C GLN A 156 18.17 -12.22 -5.61
N SER A 157 17.76 -12.87 -4.51
CA SER A 157 18.64 -13.21 -3.38
C SER A 157 19.43 -14.51 -3.58
N GLY A 158 19.32 -15.14 -4.76
CA GLY A 158 20.01 -16.39 -5.07
C GLY A 158 19.44 -17.64 -4.38
N ALA A 159 18.19 -17.60 -3.93
CA ALA A 159 17.51 -18.76 -3.37
C ALA A 159 16.77 -19.54 -4.46
N PHE A 160 16.57 -20.84 -4.23
CA PHE A 160 15.66 -21.68 -4.99
C PHE A 160 14.31 -21.73 -4.27
N ALA A 161 13.30 -21.09 -4.84
CA ALA A 161 11.97 -21.02 -4.26
C ALA A 161 11.01 -22.01 -4.92
N VAL A 162 10.29 -22.79 -4.10
CA VAL A 162 9.16 -23.63 -4.50
C VAL A 162 7.89 -23.01 -3.94
N GLY A 163 6.86 -22.88 -4.77
CA GLY A 163 5.56 -22.35 -4.37
C GLY A 163 4.49 -23.42 -4.25
N THR A 164 3.47 -23.16 -3.43
CA THR A 164 2.23 -23.94 -3.45
C THR A 164 1.17 -23.21 -4.27
N ALA A 165 0.41 -23.95 -5.08
CA ALA A 165 -0.76 -23.46 -5.78
C ALA A 165 -1.98 -24.34 -5.41
N SER A 166 -3.18 -23.75 -5.47
CA SER A 166 -4.43 -24.47 -5.20
C SER A 166 -4.97 -25.23 -6.41
N THR A 167 -4.46 -24.89 -7.60
CA THR A 167 -4.80 -25.54 -8.88
C THR A 167 -3.53 -25.78 -9.69
N GLU A 168 -3.53 -26.81 -10.52
CA GLU A 168 -2.50 -27.07 -11.53
C GLU A 168 -2.54 -26.04 -12.65
#